data_745ce97c712a77e7c3ff43dbf693cea5
#
_entry.id   745ce97c712a77e7c3ff43dbf693cea5
#
_cell.length_a   1.000
_cell.length_b   1.000
_cell.length_c   1.000
_cell.angle_alpha   90.00
_cell.angle_beta   90.00
_cell.angle_gamma   90.00
#
_symmetry.space_group_name_H-M   'P 1'
#
loop_
_entity.id
_entity.type
_entity.pdbx_description
1 polymer ?
#
loop_
_entity_poly.entity_id
_entity_poly.type
_entity_poly.pdbx_seq_one_letter_code
_entity_poly.pdbx_strand_id
1 'polypeptide(L)'
;MLKRFIGLNNLFLLIFSILFHNPINARIGDKYSCKDYANTYYERGSKFNRDNYNFFLQWEKNKILTKFDGFPNIYSLEIVQQDSNSFVAWEYDKIGKSGITIETLDETDKNNILYIRNHVDSKLKVTSYWFSKCKKI
;
A
#
# COMPACT_ATOMS: atom_id res chain seq x y z
N MET A 1 -34.13 -38.03 23.81
CA MET A 1 -34.16 -36.58 23.40
C MET A 1 -32.80 -35.89 23.31
N LEU A 2 -31.67 -36.53 23.45
CA LEU A 2 -30.35 -35.90 23.53
C LEU A 2 -29.57 -35.89 22.18
N LYS A 3 -30.00 -36.62 21.15
CA LYS A 3 -29.26 -36.74 19.88
C LYS A 3 -29.49 -35.61 18.88
N ARG A 4 -30.46 -34.70 19.07
CA ARG A 4 -30.75 -33.59 18.15
C ARG A 4 -29.98 -32.28 18.45
N PHE A 5 -29.40 -32.13 19.64
CA PHE A 5 -28.67 -30.92 20.02
C PHE A 5 -27.23 -30.87 19.51
N ILE A 6 -26.61 -32.01 19.20
CA ILE A 6 -25.20 -32.04 18.73
C ILE A 6 -25.06 -31.56 17.29
N GLY A 7 -26.11 -31.73 16.46
CA GLY A 7 -26.07 -31.25 15.07
C GLY A 7 -26.16 -29.70 14.90
N LEU A 8 -26.86 -29.03 15.80
CA LEU A 8 -27.07 -27.60 15.73
C LEU A 8 -25.81 -26.82 16.14
N ASN A 9 -25.11 -27.29 17.17
CA ASN A 9 -23.85 -26.68 17.64
C ASN A 9 -22.71 -26.78 16.59
N ASN A 10 -22.62 -27.91 15.88
CA ASN A 10 -21.62 -28.09 14.85
C ASN A 10 -21.91 -27.22 13.60
N LEU A 11 -23.19 -27.04 13.28
CA LEU A 11 -23.59 -26.15 12.17
C LEU A 11 -23.28 -24.67 12.50
N PHE A 12 -23.51 -24.26 13.75
CA PHE A 12 -23.24 -22.90 14.21
C PHE A 12 -21.72 -22.59 14.22
N LEU A 13 -20.88 -23.55 14.65
CA LEU A 13 -19.43 -23.44 14.60
C LEU A 13 -18.89 -23.39 13.17
N LEU A 14 -19.51 -24.11 12.23
CA LEU A 14 -19.12 -24.10 10.82
C LEU A 14 -19.49 -22.76 10.16
N ILE A 15 -20.67 -22.23 10.45
CA ILE A 15 -21.10 -20.91 9.93
C ILE A 15 -20.22 -19.80 10.53
N PHE A 16 -19.87 -19.90 11.82
CA PHE A 16 -19.02 -18.93 12.48
C PHE A 16 -17.58 -18.95 11.92
N SER A 17 -17.04 -20.12 11.59
CA SER A 17 -15.71 -20.23 10.96
C SER A 17 -15.68 -19.69 9.52
N ILE A 18 -16.79 -19.77 8.78
CA ILE A 18 -16.89 -19.20 7.41
C ILE A 18 -16.95 -17.67 7.45
N LEU A 19 -17.60 -17.10 8.48
CA LEU A 19 -17.72 -15.64 8.63
C LEU A 19 -16.41 -14.97 9.05
N PHE A 20 -15.47 -15.71 9.63
CA PHE A 20 -14.15 -15.19 10.05
C PHE A 20 -13.00 -15.57 9.12
N HIS A 21 -13.26 -16.19 7.97
CA HIS A 21 -12.26 -16.28 6.91
C HIS A 21 -12.07 -14.90 6.31
N ASN A 22 -11.20 -14.13 6.96
CA ASN A 22 -10.76 -12.83 6.46
C ASN A 22 -10.26 -12.98 5.02
N PRO A 23 -10.74 -12.15 4.09
CA PRO A 23 -10.23 -12.10 2.71
C PRO A 23 -8.83 -11.51 2.60
N ILE A 24 -8.01 -11.56 3.67
CA ILE A 24 -6.63 -11.04 3.70
C ILE A 24 -5.76 -11.67 2.60
N ASN A 25 -6.11 -12.86 2.12
CA ASN A 25 -5.39 -13.51 1.01
C ASN A 25 -5.81 -13.04 -0.39
N ALA A 26 -6.85 -12.25 -0.52
CA ALA A 26 -7.41 -11.89 -1.83
C ALA A 26 -6.59 -10.83 -2.60
N ARG A 27 -5.56 -10.26 -1.99
CA ARG A 27 -4.77 -9.16 -2.56
C ARG A 27 -3.32 -9.50 -2.88
N ILE A 28 -2.82 -10.62 -2.39
CA ILE A 28 -1.46 -11.05 -2.72
C ILE A 28 -1.38 -11.30 -4.22
N GLY A 29 -0.46 -10.59 -4.88
CA GLY A 29 -0.28 -10.65 -6.32
C GLY A 29 -1.02 -9.56 -7.10
N ASP A 30 -1.87 -8.76 -6.45
CA ASP A 30 -2.52 -7.61 -7.11
C ASP A 30 -1.47 -6.63 -7.64
N LYS A 31 -1.69 -6.18 -8.87
CA LYS A 31 -0.83 -5.24 -9.57
C LYS A 31 -1.60 -3.99 -9.97
N TYR A 32 -0.90 -2.87 -9.90
CA TYR A 32 -1.45 -1.58 -10.26
C TYR A 32 -0.51 -0.85 -11.21
N SER A 33 -1.10 -0.21 -12.22
CA SER A 33 -0.42 0.79 -13.03
C SER A 33 -0.83 2.16 -12.53
N CYS A 34 0.14 2.96 -12.11
CA CYS A 34 -0.05 4.26 -11.50
C CYS A 34 0.58 5.38 -12.31
N LYS A 35 -0.02 6.56 -12.24
CA LYS A 35 0.51 7.79 -12.83
C LYS A 35 0.42 8.93 -11.83
N ASP A 36 1.54 9.60 -11.58
CA ASP A 36 1.57 10.81 -10.79
C ASP A 36 0.78 11.93 -11.47
N TYR A 37 0.05 12.70 -10.68
CA TYR A 37 -0.61 13.90 -11.12
C TYR A 37 -0.17 15.14 -10.32
N ALA A 38 0.45 14.92 -9.15
CA ALA A 38 1.10 15.97 -8.38
C ALA A 38 2.34 15.41 -7.68
N ASN A 39 3.48 16.05 -7.91
CA ASN A 39 4.75 15.68 -7.31
C ASN A 39 5.47 16.94 -6.86
N THR A 40 5.58 17.12 -5.56
CA THR A 40 6.19 18.30 -4.95
C THR A 40 7.34 17.88 -4.04
N TYR A 41 8.44 18.59 -4.16
CA TYR A 41 9.65 18.37 -3.41
C TYR A 41 10.08 19.67 -2.73
N TYR A 42 10.43 19.60 -1.47
CA TYR A 42 10.99 20.70 -0.69
C TYR A 42 12.38 20.34 -0.25
N GLU A 43 13.31 21.22 -0.48
CA GLU A 43 14.68 21.14 0.04
C GLU A 43 15.05 22.44 0.70
N ARG A 44 15.44 22.36 1.98
CA ARG A 44 15.83 23.51 2.80
C ARG A 44 14.84 24.69 2.73
N GLY A 45 13.56 24.38 2.66
CA GLY A 45 12.48 25.36 2.60
C GLY A 45 12.13 25.86 1.20
N SER A 46 12.89 25.52 0.15
CA SER A 46 12.57 25.85 -1.22
C SER A 46 11.71 24.77 -1.86
N LYS A 47 10.66 25.19 -2.57
CA LYS A 47 9.72 24.31 -3.29
C LYS A 47 10.19 24.08 -4.71
N PHE A 48 10.19 22.81 -5.12
CA PHE A 48 10.44 22.39 -6.49
C PHE A 48 9.29 21.49 -6.96
N ASN A 49 8.85 21.68 -8.20
CA ASN A 49 7.97 20.73 -8.87
C ASN A 49 8.86 19.72 -9.60
N ARG A 50 8.47 18.44 -9.53
CA ARG A 50 9.14 17.37 -10.27
C ARG A 50 8.26 16.89 -11.41
N ASP A 51 8.89 16.22 -12.37
CA ASP A 51 8.18 15.53 -13.43
C ASP A 51 7.29 14.42 -12.84
N ASN A 52 6.16 14.20 -13.51
CA ASN A 52 5.27 13.11 -13.14
C ASN A 52 5.81 11.80 -13.69
N TYR A 53 5.79 10.77 -12.86
CA TYR A 53 6.24 9.44 -13.21
C TYR A 53 5.08 8.50 -13.46
N ASN A 54 5.29 7.54 -14.35
CA ASN A 54 4.48 6.32 -14.40
C ASN A 54 5.23 5.24 -13.62
N PHE A 55 4.50 4.40 -12.93
CA PHE A 55 5.09 3.32 -12.16
C PHE A 55 4.11 2.17 -11.94
N PHE A 56 4.63 1.04 -11.53
CA PHE A 56 3.86 -0.15 -11.21
C PHE A 56 4.01 -0.47 -9.73
N LEU A 57 2.91 -0.87 -9.12
CA LEU A 57 2.88 -1.45 -7.77
C LEU A 57 2.53 -2.92 -7.88
N GLN A 58 3.13 -3.74 -7.02
CA GLN A 58 2.73 -5.12 -6.82
C GLN A 58 2.59 -5.38 -5.33
N TRP A 59 1.41 -5.86 -4.93
CA TRP A 59 1.13 -6.23 -3.55
C TRP A 59 1.63 -7.65 -3.30
N GLU A 60 2.52 -7.81 -2.36
CA GLU A 60 2.97 -9.08 -1.85
C GLU A 60 2.49 -9.30 -0.42
N LYS A 61 2.78 -10.47 0.17
CA LYS A 61 2.22 -10.87 1.47
C LYS A 61 2.32 -9.78 2.56
N ASN A 62 3.47 -9.14 2.68
CA ASN A 62 3.76 -8.17 3.73
C ASN A 62 4.54 -6.95 3.22
N LYS A 63 4.60 -6.76 1.92
CA LYS A 63 5.33 -5.66 1.30
C LYS A 63 4.71 -5.20 0.00
N ILE A 64 5.00 -3.96 -0.37
CA ILE A 64 4.72 -3.41 -1.68
C ILE A 64 6.02 -3.29 -2.45
N LEU A 65 6.00 -3.76 -3.69
CA LEU A 65 7.05 -3.55 -4.66
C LEU A 65 6.64 -2.39 -5.57
N THR A 66 7.52 -1.41 -5.72
CA THR A 66 7.30 -0.24 -6.59
C THR A 66 8.39 -0.18 -7.64
N LYS A 67 8.00 -0.10 -8.92
CA LYS A 67 8.91 0.05 -10.06
C LYS A 67 8.52 1.25 -10.88
N PHE A 68 9.39 2.25 -10.94
CA PHE A 68 9.23 3.44 -11.77
C PHE A 68 9.69 3.20 -13.21
N ASP A 69 8.96 3.74 -14.17
CA ASP A 69 9.36 3.72 -15.58
C ASP A 69 10.69 4.46 -15.77
N GLY A 70 11.57 3.86 -16.56
CA GLY A 70 12.90 4.43 -16.83
C GLY A 70 13.94 4.20 -15.73
N PHE A 71 13.57 3.60 -14.58
CA PHE A 71 14.51 3.28 -13.51
C PHE A 71 14.71 1.76 -13.39
N PRO A 72 15.95 1.27 -13.25
CA PRO A 72 16.21 -0.17 -13.17
C PRO A 72 15.81 -0.78 -11.84
N ASN A 73 15.75 0.02 -10.76
CA ASN A 73 15.56 -0.47 -9.40
C ASN A 73 14.10 -0.75 -9.09
N ILE A 74 13.87 -1.80 -8.30
CA ILE A 74 12.59 -2.09 -7.65
C ILE A 74 12.74 -1.69 -6.18
N TYR A 75 11.84 -0.87 -5.70
CA TYR A 75 11.75 -0.47 -4.28
C TYR A 75 10.81 -1.42 -3.56
N SER A 76 11.10 -1.71 -2.31
CA SER A 76 10.30 -2.61 -1.49
C SER A 76 10.07 -1.97 -0.13
N LEU A 77 8.81 -1.74 0.23
CA LEU A 77 8.39 -1.20 1.51
C LEU A 77 7.59 -2.24 2.28
N GLU A 78 7.78 -2.30 3.60
CA GLU A 78 7.00 -3.20 4.46
C GLU A 78 5.61 -2.64 4.71
N ILE A 79 4.59 -3.50 4.60
CA ILE A 79 3.22 -3.15 4.97
C ILE A 79 3.11 -3.24 6.49
N VAL A 80 2.78 -2.12 7.13
CA VAL A 80 2.61 -2.02 8.59
C VAL A 80 1.16 -2.00 9.02
N GLN A 81 0.27 -1.64 8.10
CA GLN A 81 -1.17 -1.65 8.31
C GLN A 81 -1.88 -1.96 7.01
N GLN A 82 -2.87 -2.82 7.05
CA GLN A 82 -3.74 -3.10 5.90
C GLN A 82 -5.15 -3.43 6.35
N ASP A 83 -6.11 -3.09 5.52
CA ASP A 83 -7.50 -3.52 5.61
C ASP A 83 -7.96 -4.11 4.26
N SER A 84 -9.30 -4.26 4.07
CA SER A 84 -9.84 -4.82 2.83
C SER A 84 -9.63 -3.93 1.60
N ASN A 85 -9.40 -2.63 1.75
CA ASN A 85 -9.37 -1.65 0.66
C ASN A 85 -8.15 -0.74 0.66
N SER A 86 -7.27 -0.84 1.66
CA SER A 86 -6.11 0.03 1.76
C SER A 86 -4.91 -0.64 2.43
N PHE A 87 -3.75 -0.08 2.22
CA PHE A 87 -2.56 -0.39 3.01
C PHE A 87 -1.78 0.87 3.38
N VAL A 88 -0.98 0.76 4.42
CA VAL A 88 0.10 1.68 4.75
C VAL A 88 1.40 0.90 4.80
N ALA A 89 2.36 1.31 4.00
CA ALA A 89 3.71 0.74 3.99
C ALA A 89 4.74 1.81 4.33
N TRP A 90 5.88 1.40 4.87
CA TRP A 90 6.95 2.32 5.21
C TRP A 90 8.34 1.71 5.01
N GLU A 91 9.33 2.58 4.88
CA GLU A 91 10.74 2.21 4.82
C GLU A 91 11.60 3.30 5.43
N TYR A 92 12.62 2.90 6.19
CA TYR A 92 13.74 3.78 6.52
C TYR A 92 14.70 3.87 5.33
N ASP A 93 15.24 5.05 5.08
CA ASP A 93 16.36 5.21 4.17
C ASP A 93 17.56 4.38 4.67
N LYS A 94 17.93 3.38 3.89
CA LYS A 94 19.02 2.45 4.21
C LYS A 94 20.40 3.11 4.13
N ILE A 95 20.54 4.16 3.32
CA ILE A 95 21.82 4.82 3.05
C ILE A 95 22.12 5.86 4.14
N GLY A 96 21.18 6.74 4.43
CA GLY A 96 21.36 7.84 5.38
C GLY A 96 20.84 7.56 6.79
N LYS A 97 19.93 6.59 6.95
CA LYS A 97 19.20 6.28 8.19
C LYS A 97 18.50 7.51 8.81
N SER A 98 18.20 8.51 8.01
CA SER A 98 17.60 9.77 8.43
C SER A 98 16.28 10.07 7.74
N GLY A 99 15.91 9.29 6.72
CA GLY A 99 14.70 9.43 5.96
C GLY A 99 13.68 8.35 6.27
N ILE A 100 12.41 8.72 6.18
CA ILE A 100 11.25 7.81 6.26
C ILE A 100 10.42 8.03 5.01
N THR A 101 10.08 6.93 4.33
CA THR A 101 9.09 6.90 3.26
C THR A 101 7.84 6.21 3.76
N ILE A 102 6.69 6.81 3.56
CA ILE A 102 5.37 6.23 3.84
C ILE A 102 4.58 6.20 2.54
N GLU A 103 4.04 5.04 2.22
CA GLU A 103 3.17 4.84 1.07
C GLU A 103 1.79 4.40 1.54
N THR A 104 0.76 4.95 0.93
CA THR A 104 -0.64 4.59 1.19
C THR A 104 -1.35 4.35 -0.14
N LEU A 105 -2.03 3.22 -0.25
CA LEU A 105 -2.97 2.95 -1.34
C LEU A 105 -4.38 2.89 -0.77
N ASP A 106 -5.33 3.53 -1.44
CA ASP A 106 -6.76 3.49 -1.12
C ASP A 106 -7.56 3.05 -2.35
N GLU A 107 -8.22 1.90 -2.24
CA GLU A 107 -9.11 1.31 -3.24
C GLU A 107 -10.59 1.39 -2.85
N THR A 108 -10.96 2.20 -1.89
CA THR A 108 -12.36 2.34 -1.46
C THR A 108 -13.26 2.71 -2.65
N ASP A 109 -12.77 3.56 -3.53
CA ASP A 109 -13.36 3.80 -4.84
C ASP A 109 -12.55 3.08 -5.95
N LYS A 110 -13.09 1.98 -6.48
CA LYS A 110 -12.44 1.18 -7.54
C LYS A 110 -12.22 1.93 -8.85
N ASN A 111 -12.97 3.00 -9.09
CA ASN A 111 -12.80 3.86 -10.27
C ASN A 111 -11.77 4.96 -10.05
N ASN A 112 -11.39 5.20 -8.81
CA ASN A 112 -10.49 6.27 -8.44
C ASN A 112 -9.53 5.81 -7.33
N ILE A 113 -8.72 4.79 -7.64
CA ILE A 113 -7.71 4.26 -6.74
C ILE A 113 -6.64 5.31 -6.55
N LEU A 114 -6.41 5.73 -5.31
CA LEU A 114 -5.45 6.75 -4.95
C LEU A 114 -4.19 6.12 -4.34
N TYR A 115 -3.05 6.64 -4.71
CA TYR A 115 -1.78 6.31 -4.10
C TYR A 115 -1.07 7.59 -3.68
N ILE A 116 -0.59 7.59 -2.45
CA ILE A 116 0.12 8.72 -1.86
C ILE A 116 1.46 8.22 -1.35
N ARG A 117 2.53 8.91 -1.71
CA ARG A 117 3.87 8.66 -1.18
C ARG A 117 4.40 9.92 -0.54
N ASN A 118 4.81 9.79 0.71
CA ASN A 118 5.47 10.86 1.46
C ASN A 118 6.88 10.42 1.82
N HIS A 119 7.85 11.28 1.62
CA HIS A 119 9.22 11.06 2.07
C HIS A 119 9.69 12.26 2.88
N VAL A 120 10.28 11.99 4.02
CA VAL A 120 10.88 13.02 4.89
C VAL A 120 12.29 12.58 5.27
N ASP A 121 13.26 13.43 5.00
CA ASP A 121 14.64 13.27 5.46
C ASP A 121 15.06 14.49 6.28
N SER A 122 15.17 14.29 7.58
CA SER A 122 15.48 15.36 8.54
C SER A 122 16.92 15.87 8.41
N LYS A 123 17.86 14.99 8.05
CA LYS A 123 19.28 15.33 7.91
C LYS A 123 19.55 16.14 6.64
N LEU A 124 18.94 15.75 5.53
CA LEU A 124 19.01 16.47 4.27
C LEU A 124 18.06 17.65 4.21
N LYS A 125 17.12 17.76 5.18
CA LYS A 125 16.03 18.75 5.19
C LYS A 125 15.18 18.68 3.93
N VAL A 126 14.84 17.46 3.55
CA VAL A 126 14.04 17.13 2.36
C VAL A 126 12.68 16.63 2.78
N THR A 127 11.65 17.07 2.08
CA THR A 127 10.30 16.51 2.17
C THR A 127 9.71 16.44 0.78
N SER A 128 9.13 15.30 0.41
CA SER A 128 8.43 15.15 -0.87
C SER A 128 7.06 14.52 -0.69
N TYR A 129 6.13 14.94 -1.55
CA TYR A 129 4.76 14.46 -1.60
C TYR A 129 4.42 14.09 -3.02
N TRP A 130 3.95 12.87 -3.21
CA TRP A 130 3.51 12.35 -4.50
C TRP A 130 2.07 11.88 -4.38
N PHE A 131 1.25 12.34 -5.32
CA PHE A 131 -0.13 11.93 -5.45
C PHE A 131 -0.31 11.29 -6.81
N SER A 132 -0.86 10.09 -6.84
CA SER A 132 -0.99 9.31 -8.05
C SER A 132 -2.36 8.68 -8.17
N LYS A 133 -2.82 8.50 -9.40
CA LYS A 133 -3.99 7.69 -9.72
C LYS A 133 -3.53 6.35 -10.25
N CYS A 134 -4.18 5.29 -9.76
CA CYS A 134 -3.85 3.92 -10.10
C CYS A 134 -5.01 3.21 -10.78
N LYS A 135 -4.67 2.23 -11.58
CA LYS A 135 -5.57 1.24 -12.14
C LYS A 135 -5.08 -0.14 -11.75
N LYS A 136 -5.94 -1.00 -11.28
CA LYS A 136 -5.65 -2.43 -11.08
C LYS A 136 -5.53 -3.12 -12.44
N ILE A 137 -4.50 -3.95 -12.63
CA ILE A 137 -4.19 -4.65 -13.89
C ILE A 137 -4.06 -6.15 -13.67
#